data_514ba0f689d157ab85cba92d4a8d8166
#
_entry.id   514ba0f689d157ab85cba92d4a8d8166
#
_cell.length_a   1.000
_cell.length_b   1.000
_cell.length_c   1.000
_cell.angle_alpha   90.00
_cell.angle_beta   90.00
_cell.angle_gamma   90.00
#
_symmetry.space_group_name_H-M   'P 1'
#
loop_
_entity.id
_entity.type
_entity.pdbx_description
1 polymer ?
#
loop_
_entity_poly.entity_id
_entity_poly.type
_entity_poly.pdbx_seq_one_letter_code
_entity_poly.pdbx_strand_id
1 'polypeptide(L)'
;MNPVIQFIKTQLEENLTNFELVDGGQQRTVGDLIESKVSEILRNSRSELITEKRAPRSKKSIEDVTLVSGTVLYYIDPKTHDVNSDFSMPNLTSIEKIKKLFLNQNEELVYVFVSYGLQNGMINIVDIKVFFLWELDVSILGIGALGKGQLQIKNANNKLVFTSIGKDNWYKGFKKLVQEYLKKQIIKIKKQIIAWE
;
A
#
# COMPACT_ATOMS: atom_id res chain seq x y z
N MET A 1 1.28 19.42 4.79
CA MET A 1 1.60 17.96 4.79
C MET A 1 1.46 17.45 6.22
N ASN A 2 0.91 16.27 6.45
CA ASN A 2 0.78 15.67 7.78
C ASN A 2 2.17 15.45 8.40
N PRO A 3 2.42 15.82 9.68
CA PRO A 3 3.75 15.69 10.30
C PRO A 3 4.28 14.24 10.32
N VAL A 4 3.40 13.23 10.50
CA VAL A 4 3.79 11.82 10.48
C VAL A 4 4.23 11.38 9.09
N ILE A 5 3.51 11.81 8.03
CA ILE A 5 3.91 11.55 6.64
C ILE A 5 5.28 12.18 6.35
N GLN A 6 5.49 13.42 6.78
CA GLN A 6 6.79 14.09 6.60
C GLN A 6 7.90 13.35 7.35
N PHE A 7 7.67 12.94 8.59
CA PHE A 7 8.62 12.15 9.38
C PHE A 7 8.99 10.84 8.65
N ILE A 8 7.99 10.06 8.22
CA ILE A 8 8.24 8.80 7.50
C ILE A 8 9.08 9.06 6.25
N LYS A 9 8.69 10.06 5.46
CA LYS A 9 9.39 10.42 4.22
C LYS A 9 10.85 10.78 4.49
N THR A 10 11.10 11.69 5.42
CA THR A 10 12.46 12.13 5.79
C THR A 10 13.32 10.94 6.25
N GLN A 11 12.78 10.08 7.15
CA GLN A 11 13.54 8.93 7.64
C GLN A 11 13.91 7.95 6.53
N LEU A 12 13.05 7.76 5.55
CA LEU A 12 13.32 6.88 4.42
C LEU A 12 14.29 7.51 3.41
N GLU A 13 14.14 8.79 3.08
CA GLU A 13 15.06 9.50 2.18
C GLU A 13 16.49 9.56 2.72
N GLU A 14 16.65 9.67 4.05
CA GLU A 14 17.96 9.70 4.70
C GLU A 14 18.61 8.31 4.86
N ASN A 15 17.81 7.25 5.06
CA ASN A 15 18.34 5.96 5.51
C ASN A 15 18.12 4.80 4.51
N LEU A 16 17.18 4.91 3.57
CA LEU A 16 16.97 3.92 2.52
C LEU A 16 17.82 4.26 1.31
N THR A 17 19.10 3.88 1.37
CA THR A 17 20.06 4.08 0.28
C THR A 17 20.12 2.85 -0.64
N ASN A 18 20.86 2.97 -1.74
CA ASN A 18 21.18 1.84 -2.61
C ASN A 18 21.95 0.75 -1.85
N PHE A 19 21.70 -0.51 -2.17
CA PHE A 19 22.36 -1.63 -1.50
C PHE A 19 22.50 -2.84 -2.42
N GLU A 20 23.47 -3.70 -2.10
CA GLU A 20 23.73 -4.93 -2.85
C GLU A 20 22.66 -5.98 -2.59
N LEU A 21 22.30 -6.69 -3.64
CA LEU A 21 21.52 -7.91 -3.55
C LEU A 21 22.47 -9.06 -3.16
N VAL A 22 22.38 -9.48 -1.93
CA VAL A 22 23.14 -10.65 -1.44
C VAL A 22 22.36 -11.90 -1.88
N ASP A 23 22.87 -12.62 -2.85
CA ASP A 23 22.26 -13.79 -3.54
C ASP A 23 21.28 -13.42 -4.65
N GLY A 24 21.51 -13.94 -5.87
CA GLY A 24 20.80 -13.69 -7.13
C GLY A 24 19.29 -13.87 -7.11
N GLY A 25 18.62 -13.09 -6.26
CA GLY A 25 17.21 -13.19 -5.93
C GLY A 25 16.29 -12.81 -7.09
N GLN A 26 15.17 -13.52 -7.18
CA GLN A 26 14.06 -13.18 -8.07
C GLN A 26 13.44 -11.83 -7.66
N GLN A 27 12.78 -11.11 -8.57
CA GLN A 27 12.12 -9.81 -8.34
C GLN A 27 11.26 -9.75 -7.06
N ARG A 28 10.58 -10.85 -6.73
CA ARG A 28 9.77 -10.93 -5.51
C ARG A 28 10.63 -10.84 -4.24
N THR A 29 11.79 -11.46 -4.26
CA THR A 29 12.75 -11.41 -3.14
C THR A 29 13.31 -10.00 -2.95
N VAL A 30 13.53 -9.25 -4.04
CA VAL A 30 13.98 -7.85 -3.98
C VAL A 30 12.93 -6.96 -3.33
N GLY A 31 11.66 -7.12 -3.73
CA GLY A 31 10.54 -6.40 -3.11
C GLY A 31 10.46 -6.65 -1.60
N ASP A 32 10.47 -7.91 -1.20
CA ASP A 32 10.42 -8.31 0.22
C ASP A 32 11.61 -7.75 1.03
N LEU A 33 12.81 -7.67 0.43
CA LEU A 33 13.98 -7.05 1.06
C LEU A 33 13.81 -5.56 1.28
N ILE A 34 13.32 -4.83 0.28
CA ILE A 34 13.07 -3.39 0.40
C ILE A 34 11.99 -3.12 1.46
N GLU A 35 10.88 -3.86 1.43
CA GLU A 35 9.78 -3.75 2.41
C GLU A 35 10.29 -4.02 3.84
N SER A 36 11.17 -5.02 4.00
CA SER A 36 11.81 -5.31 5.29
C SER A 36 12.70 -4.17 5.76
N LYS A 37 13.53 -3.58 4.88
CA LYS A 37 14.39 -2.43 5.21
C LYS A 37 13.57 -1.19 5.58
N VAL A 38 12.50 -0.90 4.84
CA VAL A 38 11.57 0.19 5.19
C VAL A 38 11.03 -0.02 6.61
N SER A 39 10.58 -1.23 6.91
CA SER A 39 10.04 -1.57 8.22
C SER A 39 11.08 -1.46 9.34
N GLU A 40 12.32 -1.86 9.08
CA GLU A 40 13.43 -1.74 10.01
C GLU A 40 13.79 -0.28 10.28
N ILE A 41 13.96 0.55 9.25
CA ILE A 41 14.25 1.98 9.38
C ILE A 41 13.19 2.65 10.24
N LEU A 42 11.90 2.43 9.96
CA LEU A 42 10.83 3.07 10.69
C LEU A 42 10.74 2.60 12.15
N ARG A 43 11.04 1.34 12.43
CA ARG A 43 11.09 0.82 13.81
C ARG A 43 12.25 1.41 14.60
N ASN A 44 13.40 1.61 13.98
CA ASN A 44 14.62 2.09 14.64
C ASN A 44 14.70 3.62 14.71
N SER A 45 13.99 4.35 13.86
CA SER A 45 13.99 5.83 13.84
C SER A 45 13.42 6.39 15.16
N ARG A 46 13.85 7.59 15.56
CA ARG A 46 13.37 8.28 16.77
C ARG A 46 12.68 9.59 16.42
N SER A 47 11.60 9.91 17.13
CA SER A 47 10.89 11.18 17.01
C SER A 47 10.03 11.39 18.25
N GLU A 48 9.96 12.59 18.76
CA GLU A 48 9.01 12.98 19.84
C GLU A 48 7.55 12.91 19.36
N LEU A 49 7.33 12.99 18.05
CA LEU A 49 6.01 12.86 17.42
C LEU A 49 5.44 11.44 17.55
N ILE A 50 6.30 10.42 17.61
CA ILE A 50 5.89 9.01 17.64
C ILE A 50 6.04 8.47 19.07
N THR A 51 4.91 8.24 19.71
CA THR A 51 4.86 7.77 21.10
C THR A 51 5.05 6.27 21.24
N GLU A 52 4.69 5.50 20.19
CA GLU A 52 4.83 4.05 20.21
C GLU A 52 5.01 3.51 18.78
N LYS A 53 5.70 2.38 18.67
CA LYS A 53 5.89 1.61 17.44
C LYS A 53 5.57 0.16 17.68
N ARG A 54 4.80 -0.45 16.78
CA ARG A 54 4.37 -1.84 16.92
C ARG A 54 4.73 -2.63 15.65
N ALA A 55 5.14 -3.87 15.85
CA ALA A 55 5.22 -4.87 14.80
C ALA A 55 3.80 -5.30 14.36
N PRO A 56 3.63 -5.90 13.18
CA PRO A 56 2.34 -6.40 12.72
C PRO A 56 1.81 -7.45 13.71
N ARG A 57 0.51 -7.40 13.99
CA ARG A 57 -0.16 -8.33 14.92
C ARG A 57 -0.18 -9.77 14.39
N SER A 58 -0.13 -9.94 13.09
CA SER A 58 -0.12 -11.24 12.42
C SER A 58 0.36 -11.10 10.97
N LYS A 59 0.70 -12.23 10.33
CA LYS A 59 0.99 -12.28 8.87
C LYS A 59 -0.19 -11.82 7.98
N LYS A 60 -1.38 -11.66 8.53
CA LYS A 60 -2.59 -11.18 7.84
C LYS A 60 -2.93 -9.73 8.20
N SER A 61 -2.09 -9.04 8.92
CA SER A 61 -2.26 -7.61 9.23
C SER A 61 -2.34 -6.78 7.95
N ILE A 62 -2.86 -5.57 8.07
CA ILE A 62 -2.93 -4.61 6.96
C ILE A 62 -1.60 -3.90 6.76
N GLU A 63 -0.77 -3.94 7.80
CA GLU A 63 0.47 -3.18 7.96
C GLU A 63 1.67 -4.06 8.27
N ASP A 64 2.85 -3.55 7.95
CA ASP A 64 4.13 -4.11 8.39
C ASP A 64 4.70 -3.37 9.61
N VAL A 65 4.31 -2.12 9.80
CA VAL A 65 4.65 -1.30 10.97
C VAL A 65 3.45 -0.46 11.36
N THR A 66 3.20 -0.35 12.67
CA THR A 66 2.26 0.66 13.20
C THR A 66 3.04 1.74 13.94
N LEU A 67 2.79 2.99 13.59
CA LEU A 67 3.27 4.16 14.34
C LEU A 67 2.09 4.77 15.09
N VAL A 68 2.32 5.15 16.34
CA VAL A 68 1.31 5.84 17.17
C VAL A 68 1.75 7.28 17.38
N SER A 69 0.87 8.22 17.06
CA SER A 69 1.07 9.64 17.31
C SER A 69 -0.18 10.23 17.98
N GLY A 70 -0.06 10.61 19.24
CA GLY A 70 -1.21 10.96 20.07
C GLY A 70 -2.19 9.79 20.18
N THR A 71 -3.44 10.00 19.74
CA THR A 71 -4.49 8.96 19.72
C THR A 71 -4.63 8.26 18.37
N VAL A 72 -3.83 8.63 17.37
CA VAL A 72 -3.96 8.12 16.00
C VAL A 72 -2.97 6.98 15.75
N LEU A 73 -3.48 5.91 15.16
CA LEU A 73 -2.72 4.74 14.69
C LEU A 73 -2.46 4.88 13.19
N TYR A 74 -1.20 4.90 12.80
CA TYR A 74 -0.78 4.93 11.42
C TYR A 74 -0.27 3.54 11.03
N TYR A 75 -1.04 2.83 10.23
CA TYR A 75 -0.69 1.54 9.66
C TYR A 75 0.13 1.76 8.40
N ILE A 76 1.40 1.37 8.44
CA ILE A 76 2.34 1.57 7.34
C ILE A 76 2.44 0.27 6.55
N ASP A 77 2.14 0.34 5.26
CA ASP A 77 2.19 -0.79 4.32
C ASP A 77 3.16 -0.43 3.17
N PRO A 78 4.42 -0.89 3.21
CA PRO A 78 5.37 -0.69 2.14
C PRO A 78 4.93 -1.45 0.88
N LYS A 79 5.21 -0.85 -0.28
CA LYS A 79 5.00 -1.44 -1.59
C LYS A 79 6.16 -1.09 -2.49
N THR A 80 6.55 -2.02 -3.32
CA THR A 80 7.69 -1.86 -4.21
C THR A 80 7.26 -1.93 -5.68
N HIS A 81 8.00 -1.22 -6.53
CA HIS A 81 7.83 -1.22 -7.97
C HIS A 81 9.19 -1.20 -8.66
N ASP A 82 9.47 -2.23 -9.47
CA ASP A 82 10.63 -2.25 -10.34
C ASP A 82 10.36 -1.40 -11.58
N VAL A 83 11.12 -0.31 -11.75
CA VAL A 83 10.95 0.65 -12.87
C VAL A 83 11.27 0.05 -14.23
N ASN A 84 11.98 -1.08 -14.27
CA ASN A 84 12.34 -1.80 -15.49
C ASN A 84 11.33 -2.91 -15.84
N SER A 85 10.31 -3.12 -14.99
CA SER A 85 9.31 -4.15 -15.20
C SER A 85 8.07 -3.60 -15.88
N ASP A 86 7.61 -4.29 -16.93
CA ASP A 86 6.29 -4.06 -17.53
C ASP A 86 5.15 -4.48 -16.58
N PHE A 87 5.49 -5.12 -15.48
CA PHE A 87 4.53 -5.60 -14.51
C PHE A 87 4.11 -4.51 -13.54
N SER A 88 2.88 -4.52 -13.36
CA SER A 88 1.99 -3.61 -12.68
C SER A 88 2.35 -3.26 -11.26
N MET A 89 1.77 -2.17 -10.86
CA MET A 89 1.66 -1.71 -9.48
C MET A 89 1.19 -2.84 -8.55
N PRO A 90 1.70 -2.90 -7.33
CA PRO A 90 1.37 -3.94 -6.37
C PRO A 90 -0.12 -3.94 -5.99
N ASN A 91 -0.60 -5.09 -5.56
CA ASN A 91 -1.87 -5.19 -4.88
C ASN A 91 -1.82 -4.37 -3.58
N LEU A 92 -2.85 -3.59 -3.35
CA LEU A 92 -2.98 -2.82 -2.11
C LEU A 92 -3.52 -3.73 -0.99
N THR A 93 -4.73 -3.51 -0.52
CA THR A 93 -5.29 -4.31 0.56
C THR A 93 -6.73 -4.77 0.24
N SER A 94 -7.29 -5.67 1.05
CA SER A 94 -8.64 -6.16 0.83
C SER A 94 -9.70 -5.10 1.14
N ILE A 95 -10.83 -5.15 0.41
CA ILE A 95 -11.96 -4.23 0.62
C ILE A 95 -12.52 -4.32 2.04
N GLU A 96 -12.48 -5.49 2.67
CA GLU A 96 -12.94 -5.68 4.05
C GLU A 96 -12.04 -4.98 5.08
N LYS A 97 -10.72 -4.97 4.86
CA LYS A 97 -9.79 -4.24 5.71
C LYS A 97 -10.00 -2.74 5.60
N ILE A 98 -10.20 -2.22 4.37
CA ILE A 98 -10.50 -0.81 4.14
C ILE A 98 -11.80 -0.41 4.83
N LYS A 99 -12.86 -1.25 4.72
CA LYS A 99 -14.12 -1.00 5.41
C LYS A 99 -13.93 -0.86 6.92
N LYS A 100 -13.15 -1.75 7.55
CA LYS A 100 -12.87 -1.69 8.99
C LYS A 100 -12.09 -0.43 9.37
N LEU A 101 -11.09 -0.07 8.57
CA LEU A 101 -10.28 1.13 8.77
C LEU A 101 -11.14 2.41 8.80
N PHE A 102 -12.08 2.54 7.86
CA PHE A 102 -12.95 3.73 7.79
C PHE A 102 -14.06 3.77 8.83
N LEU A 103 -14.31 2.69 9.56
CA LEU A 103 -15.18 2.70 10.74
C LEU A 103 -14.49 3.30 11.98
N ASN A 104 -13.17 3.40 11.95
CA ASN A 104 -12.34 3.90 13.04
C ASN A 104 -11.73 5.26 12.65
N GLN A 105 -12.13 6.33 13.36
CA GLN A 105 -11.66 7.68 13.03
C GLN A 105 -10.19 7.92 13.38
N ASN A 106 -9.66 7.13 14.31
CA ASN A 106 -8.28 7.24 14.79
C ASN A 106 -7.32 6.26 14.11
N GLU A 107 -7.69 5.73 12.97
CA GLU A 107 -6.86 4.81 12.19
C GLU A 107 -6.61 5.36 10.79
N GLU A 108 -5.36 5.33 10.36
CA GLU A 108 -4.93 5.78 9.04
C GLU A 108 -4.08 4.70 8.38
N LEU A 109 -4.29 4.46 7.09
CA LEU A 109 -3.46 3.59 6.28
C LEU A 109 -2.55 4.45 5.41
N VAL A 110 -1.25 4.27 5.62
CA VAL A 110 -0.18 4.96 4.91
C VAL A 110 0.53 3.96 4.02
N TYR A 111 0.63 4.28 2.75
CA TYR A 111 1.49 3.57 1.82
C TYR A 111 2.85 4.23 1.71
N VAL A 112 3.87 3.39 1.69
CA VAL A 112 5.24 3.74 1.31
C VAL A 112 5.54 3.05 -0.01
N PHE A 113 5.46 3.78 -1.12
CA PHE A 113 5.80 3.27 -2.44
C PHE A 113 7.27 3.53 -2.74
N VAL A 114 8.04 2.47 -2.89
CA VAL A 114 9.45 2.53 -3.25
C VAL A 114 9.62 2.05 -4.69
N SER A 115 9.98 2.97 -5.58
CA SER A 115 10.40 2.62 -6.94
C SER A 115 11.89 2.30 -6.93
N TYR A 116 12.26 1.18 -7.53
CA TYR A 116 13.65 0.74 -7.60
C TYR A 116 14.02 0.22 -8.98
N GLY A 117 15.32 0.22 -9.28
CA GLY A 117 15.90 -0.47 -10.43
C GLY A 117 16.95 -1.47 -9.96
N LEU A 118 17.07 -2.58 -10.66
CA LEU A 118 18.12 -3.57 -10.43
C LEU A 118 19.18 -3.47 -11.54
N GLN A 119 20.45 -3.22 -11.18
CA GLN A 119 21.54 -3.16 -12.11
C GLN A 119 22.81 -3.74 -11.48
N ASN A 120 23.44 -4.72 -12.15
CA ASN A 120 24.70 -5.34 -11.70
C ASN A 120 24.66 -5.85 -10.25
N GLY A 121 23.55 -6.42 -9.81
CA GLY A 121 23.38 -6.88 -8.42
C GLY A 121 23.14 -5.78 -7.40
N MET A 122 23.06 -4.51 -7.83
CA MET A 122 22.73 -3.38 -6.99
C MET A 122 21.26 -3.02 -7.11
N ILE A 123 20.62 -2.83 -5.97
CA ILE A 123 19.28 -2.26 -5.87
C ILE A 123 19.43 -0.74 -5.76
N ASN A 124 18.98 -0.03 -6.79
CA ASN A 124 19.02 1.42 -6.84
C ASN A 124 17.63 1.96 -6.49
N ILE A 125 17.52 2.71 -5.41
CA ILE A 125 16.27 3.38 -5.02
C ILE A 125 16.10 4.61 -5.92
N VAL A 126 14.99 4.64 -6.66
CA VAL A 126 14.70 5.68 -7.66
C VAL A 126 13.78 6.76 -7.10
N ASP A 127 12.75 6.35 -6.35
CA ASP A 127 11.76 7.27 -5.81
C ASP A 127 11.07 6.68 -4.57
N ILE A 128 10.71 7.53 -3.62
CA ILE A 128 9.97 7.17 -2.40
C ILE A 128 8.77 8.08 -2.28
N LYS A 129 7.57 7.50 -2.35
CA LYS A 129 6.31 8.23 -2.12
C LYS A 129 5.66 7.73 -0.84
N VAL A 130 5.28 8.67 0.02
CA VAL A 130 4.57 8.40 1.27
C VAL A 130 3.26 9.16 1.26
N PHE A 131 2.15 8.44 1.38
CA PHE A 131 0.82 9.02 1.26
C PHE A 131 -0.24 8.18 1.97
N PHE A 132 -1.36 8.80 2.32
CA PHE A 132 -2.52 8.09 2.82
C PHE A 132 -3.25 7.36 1.68
N LEU A 133 -3.86 6.21 1.96
CA LEU A 133 -4.69 5.51 0.97
C LEU A 133 -5.72 6.45 0.32
N TRP A 134 -6.36 7.32 1.08
CA TRP A 134 -7.42 8.22 0.60
C TRP A 134 -6.89 9.41 -0.21
N GLU A 135 -5.59 9.58 -0.35
CA GLU A 135 -4.99 10.55 -1.28
C GLU A 135 -4.86 9.98 -2.71
N LEU A 136 -5.00 8.66 -2.91
CA LEU A 136 -5.07 8.10 -4.26
C LEU A 136 -6.43 8.39 -4.90
N ASP A 137 -6.43 8.81 -6.15
CA ASP A 137 -7.68 9.01 -6.88
C ASP A 137 -8.39 7.67 -7.12
N VAL A 138 -9.69 7.60 -6.79
CA VAL A 138 -10.49 6.38 -6.93
C VAL A 138 -10.57 5.92 -8.39
N SER A 139 -10.44 6.81 -9.36
CA SER A 139 -10.50 6.50 -10.79
C SER A 139 -9.38 5.55 -11.26
N ILE A 140 -8.22 5.58 -10.61
CA ILE A 140 -7.12 4.66 -10.92
C ILE A 140 -7.24 3.32 -10.20
N LEU A 141 -8.19 3.18 -9.30
CA LEU A 141 -8.36 1.98 -8.49
C LEU A 141 -9.31 0.98 -9.14
N GLY A 142 -9.03 -0.29 -8.92
CA GLY A 142 -9.88 -1.41 -9.32
C GLY A 142 -9.96 -2.44 -8.20
N ILE A 143 -10.90 -3.38 -8.31
CA ILE A 143 -11.00 -4.50 -7.39
C ILE A 143 -10.78 -5.78 -8.17
N GLY A 144 -9.69 -6.48 -7.83
CA GLY A 144 -9.34 -7.79 -8.39
C GLY A 144 -10.09 -8.93 -7.71
N ALA A 145 -10.12 -10.08 -8.39
CA ALA A 145 -10.84 -11.27 -7.93
C ALA A 145 -10.09 -12.09 -6.85
N LEU A 146 -8.88 -11.69 -6.46
CA LEU A 146 -8.12 -12.40 -5.44
C LEU A 146 -8.83 -12.33 -4.09
N GLY A 147 -9.04 -13.48 -3.48
CA GLY A 147 -9.76 -13.60 -2.21
C GLY A 147 -11.18 -13.06 -2.28
N LYS A 148 -11.57 -12.23 -1.31
CA LYS A 148 -12.88 -11.58 -1.23
C LYS A 148 -12.90 -10.18 -1.87
N GLY A 149 -12.01 -9.93 -2.80
CA GLY A 149 -11.80 -8.64 -3.45
C GLY A 149 -10.59 -7.91 -2.86
N GLN A 150 -9.61 -7.65 -3.74
CA GLN A 150 -8.39 -6.93 -3.42
C GLN A 150 -8.36 -5.61 -4.17
N LEU A 151 -8.13 -4.51 -3.47
CA LEU A 151 -7.91 -3.23 -4.10
C LEU A 151 -6.59 -3.27 -4.87
N GLN A 152 -6.61 -2.79 -6.09
CA GLN A 152 -5.48 -2.77 -7.01
C GLN A 152 -5.43 -1.43 -7.72
N ILE A 153 -4.25 -1.00 -8.11
CA ILE A 153 -4.09 0.09 -9.06
C ILE A 153 -4.27 -0.51 -10.47
N LYS A 154 -5.21 0.04 -11.23
CA LYS A 154 -5.47 -0.39 -12.61
C LYS A 154 -4.30 0.02 -13.48
N ASN A 155 -3.82 -0.87 -14.33
CA ASN A 155 -2.77 -0.66 -15.31
C ASN A 155 -1.37 -0.34 -14.75
N ALA A 156 -0.45 -1.11 -15.21
CA ALA A 156 0.95 -1.07 -14.89
C ALA A 156 1.65 0.25 -15.17
N ASN A 157 1.29 0.85 -16.27
CA ASN A 157 1.91 2.09 -16.75
C ASN A 157 1.26 3.34 -16.16
N ASN A 158 0.31 3.17 -15.24
CA ASN A 158 -0.37 4.29 -14.65
C ASN A 158 0.50 4.94 -13.60
N LYS A 159 0.78 6.18 -13.82
CA LYS A 159 1.29 7.07 -12.78
C LYS A 159 0.28 7.10 -11.64
N LEU A 160 0.77 7.10 -10.41
CA LEU A 160 -0.06 7.39 -9.25
C LEU A 160 -0.74 8.74 -9.45
N VAL A 161 -2.06 8.75 -9.39
CA VAL A 161 -2.85 9.98 -9.46
C VAL A 161 -3.39 10.26 -8.08
N PHE A 162 -3.13 11.46 -7.60
CA PHE A 162 -3.53 11.91 -6.26
C PHE A 162 -4.71 12.86 -6.33
N THR A 163 -5.48 12.88 -5.23
CA THR A 163 -6.64 13.75 -5.05
C THR A 163 -6.60 14.43 -3.70
N SER A 164 -7.27 15.58 -3.59
CA SER A 164 -7.42 16.34 -2.33
C SER A 164 -8.87 16.39 -1.82
N ILE A 165 -9.71 15.47 -2.26
CA ILE A 165 -11.16 15.46 -1.91
C ILE A 165 -11.44 15.14 -0.45
N GLY A 166 -10.44 14.69 0.31
CA GLY A 166 -10.54 14.29 1.71
C GLY A 166 -11.08 12.88 1.93
N LYS A 167 -10.77 12.33 3.10
CA LYS A 167 -11.01 10.93 3.50
C LYS A 167 -12.48 10.49 3.30
N ASP A 168 -13.44 11.30 3.77
CA ASP A 168 -14.86 10.93 3.71
C ASP A 168 -15.40 10.88 2.28
N ASN A 169 -15.04 11.84 1.43
CA ASN A 169 -15.47 11.86 0.04
C ASN A 169 -14.79 10.75 -0.76
N TRP A 170 -13.53 10.47 -0.48
CA TRP A 170 -12.83 9.33 -1.04
C TRP A 170 -13.58 8.03 -0.70
N TYR A 171 -13.97 7.84 0.56
CA TYR A 171 -14.69 6.63 0.98
C TYR A 171 -16.07 6.49 0.32
N LYS A 172 -16.76 7.61 0.04
CA LYS A 172 -18.00 7.56 -0.77
C LYS A 172 -17.73 7.02 -2.18
N GLY A 173 -16.64 7.48 -2.82
CA GLY A 173 -16.20 6.98 -4.13
C GLY A 173 -15.82 5.50 -4.08
N PHE A 174 -15.04 5.11 -3.08
CA PHE A 174 -14.65 3.72 -2.85
C PHE A 174 -15.87 2.80 -2.65
N LYS A 175 -16.89 3.21 -1.88
CA LYS A 175 -18.14 2.43 -1.73
C LYS A 175 -18.85 2.19 -3.06
N LYS A 176 -18.88 3.18 -3.95
CA LYS A 176 -19.45 3.00 -5.31
C LYS A 176 -18.65 1.97 -6.11
N LEU A 177 -17.32 2.05 -6.07
CA LEU A 177 -16.43 1.08 -6.73
C LEU A 177 -16.69 -0.35 -6.23
N VAL A 178 -16.83 -0.54 -4.91
CA VAL A 178 -17.17 -1.85 -4.31
C VAL A 178 -18.53 -2.33 -4.76
N GLN A 179 -19.53 -1.47 -4.76
CA GLN A 179 -20.90 -1.83 -5.21
C GLN A 179 -20.91 -2.29 -6.67
N GLU A 180 -20.20 -1.60 -7.56
CA GLU A 180 -20.08 -1.98 -8.97
C GLU A 180 -19.38 -3.33 -9.14
N TYR A 181 -18.30 -3.56 -8.38
CA TYR A 181 -17.62 -4.84 -8.35
C TYR A 181 -18.55 -5.98 -7.93
N LEU A 182 -19.29 -5.82 -6.82
CA LEU A 182 -20.20 -6.83 -6.31
C LEU A 182 -21.35 -7.12 -7.29
N LYS A 183 -21.91 -6.10 -7.94
CA LYS A 183 -22.92 -6.29 -9.01
C LYS A 183 -22.38 -7.16 -10.15
N LYS A 184 -21.14 -6.91 -10.59
CA LYS A 184 -20.49 -7.73 -11.62
C LYS A 184 -20.28 -9.18 -11.17
N GLN A 185 -19.89 -9.40 -9.90
CA GLN A 185 -19.75 -10.75 -9.34
C GLN A 185 -21.10 -11.50 -9.31
N ILE A 186 -22.19 -10.84 -8.92
CA ILE A 186 -23.54 -11.44 -8.93
C ILE A 186 -23.92 -11.91 -10.34
N ILE A 187 -23.70 -11.08 -11.36
CA ILE A 187 -23.98 -11.43 -12.76
C ILE A 187 -23.15 -12.66 -13.19
N LYS A 188 -21.85 -12.66 -12.82
CA LYS A 188 -20.95 -13.79 -13.13
C LYS A 188 -21.44 -15.09 -12.49
N ILE A 189 -21.79 -15.02 -11.20
CA ILE A 189 -22.28 -16.19 -10.45
C ILE A 189 -23.60 -16.71 -11.04
N LYS A 190 -24.55 -15.83 -11.37
CA LYS A 190 -25.80 -16.23 -12.04
C LYS A 190 -25.55 -16.95 -13.36
N LYS A 191 -24.62 -16.44 -14.21
CA LYS A 191 -24.26 -17.12 -15.45
C LYS A 191 -23.66 -18.51 -15.22
N GLN A 192 -22.85 -18.65 -14.17
CA GLN A 192 -22.27 -19.95 -13.80
C GLN A 192 -23.36 -20.95 -13.36
N ILE A 193 -24.33 -20.52 -12.56
CA ILE A 193 -25.44 -21.39 -12.13
C ILE A 193 -26.23 -21.91 -13.36
N ILE A 194 -26.61 -21.00 -14.27
CA ILE A 194 -27.34 -21.39 -15.51
C ILE A 194 -26.53 -22.36 -16.36
N ALA A 195 -25.21 -22.29 -16.37
CA ALA A 195 -24.37 -23.18 -17.16
C ALA A 195 -24.32 -24.63 -16.57
N TRP A 196 -24.80 -24.84 -15.36
CA TRP A 196 -24.89 -26.15 -14.71
C TRP A 196 -26.34 -26.73 -14.67
N GLU A 197 -27.32 -25.99 -15.14
CA GLU A 197 -28.71 -26.44 -15.40
C GLU A 197 -28.85 -27.10 -16.78
#